data_351ff351e2529ae6db9c68c40f713ca8
#
_entry.id   351ff351e2529ae6db9c68c40f713ca8
#
_cell.length_a   1.000
_cell.length_b   1.000
_cell.length_c   1.000
_cell.angle_alpha   90.00
_cell.angle_beta   90.00
_cell.angle_gamma   90.00
#
_symmetry.space_group_name_H-M   'P 1'
#
loop_
_entity.id
_entity.type
_entity.pdbx_description
1 polymer ?
#
loop_
_entity_poly.entity_id
_entity_poly.type
_entity_poly.pdbx_seq_one_letter_code
_entity_poly.pdbx_strand_id
1 'polypeptide(L)'
;LLLYIQFSFSYSFLLYYIIYYFLAFFFITDIFYLYVPNSILIVFFCVLATIAILYNQTLMDLIYSGGISCLFYLLFFIIFRKGIGLGDIKILIILSTFLGFKIGYYIFFLAIIMGTIILLTALMLKKVKKNKQVPFVPYIFVSFLLISILMK
;
A
#
# COMPACT_ATOMS: atom_id res chain seq x y z
N LEU A 1 -8.07 18.59 0.55
CA LEU A 1 -7.59 19.94 0.14
C LEU A 1 -6.15 19.87 -0.40
N LEU A 2 -5.20 19.22 0.31
CA LEU A 2 -3.80 19.09 -0.13
C LEU A 2 -3.68 18.39 -1.50
N LEU A 3 -4.36 17.27 -1.73
CA LEU A 3 -4.36 16.55 -3.00
C LEU A 3 -4.96 17.38 -4.13
N TYR A 4 -5.99 18.18 -3.85
CA TYR A 4 -6.61 19.07 -4.84
C TYR A 4 -5.65 20.18 -5.29
N ILE A 5 -4.94 20.81 -4.34
CA ILE A 5 -3.95 21.86 -4.64
C ILE A 5 -2.77 21.28 -5.44
N GLN A 6 -2.42 20.02 -5.21
CA GLN A 6 -1.25 19.38 -5.80
C GLN A 6 -1.49 18.86 -7.22
N PHE A 7 -2.67 18.34 -7.53
CA PHE A 7 -2.92 17.59 -8.77
C PHE A 7 -4.01 18.17 -9.69
N SER A 8 -4.74 19.23 -9.29
CA SER A 8 -5.78 19.93 -10.12
C SER A 8 -6.62 18.94 -10.91
N PHE A 9 -7.67 18.36 -10.48
CA PHE A 9 -8.62 17.44 -11.17
C PHE A 9 -8.01 16.56 -12.31
N SER A 10 -6.75 16.13 -12.17
CA SER A 10 -6.07 15.25 -13.11
C SER A 10 -6.30 13.78 -12.75
N TYR A 11 -5.91 12.86 -13.66
CA TYR A 11 -5.85 11.42 -13.41
C TYR A 11 -5.19 11.10 -12.05
N SER A 12 -4.04 11.72 -11.79
CA SER A 12 -3.28 11.52 -10.55
C SER A 12 -4.09 11.90 -9.31
N PHE A 13 -4.82 13.03 -9.35
CA PHE A 13 -5.67 13.45 -8.22
C PHE A 13 -6.70 12.38 -7.86
N LEU A 14 -7.46 11.90 -8.86
CA LEU A 14 -8.53 10.96 -8.65
C LEU A 14 -7.99 9.61 -8.16
N LEU A 15 -6.86 9.18 -8.73
CA LEU A 15 -6.20 7.94 -8.35
C LEU A 15 -5.70 7.99 -6.89
N TYR A 16 -4.96 9.04 -6.49
CA TYR A 16 -4.48 9.19 -5.12
C TYR A 16 -5.64 9.33 -4.11
N TYR A 17 -6.71 10.04 -4.48
CA TYR A 17 -7.89 10.22 -3.65
C TYR A 17 -8.59 8.89 -3.34
N ILE A 18 -8.79 8.05 -4.35
CA ILE A 18 -9.42 6.74 -4.18
C ILE A 18 -8.51 5.80 -3.39
N ILE A 19 -7.22 5.77 -3.68
CA ILE A 19 -6.25 4.98 -2.91
C ILE A 19 -6.29 5.38 -1.43
N TYR A 20 -6.35 6.68 -1.13
CA TYR A 20 -6.46 7.18 0.24
C TYR A 20 -7.66 6.59 0.99
N TYR A 21 -8.86 6.59 0.37
CA TYR A 21 -10.06 6.04 1.02
C TYR A 21 -9.98 4.54 1.27
N PHE A 22 -9.52 3.78 0.28
CA PHE A 22 -9.36 2.33 0.45
C PHE A 22 -8.30 1.99 1.49
N LEU A 23 -7.17 2.68 1.48
CA LEU A 23 -6.14 2.46 2.49
C LEU A 23 -6.60 2.86 3.90
N ALA A 24 -7.38 3.94 4.04
CA ALA A 24 -7.98 4.31 5.32
C ALA A 24 -8.95 3.22 5.83
N PHE A 25 -9.72 2.62 4.94
CA PHE A 25 -10.58 1.49 5.28
C PHE A 25 -9.75 0.27 5.72
N PHE A 26 -8.72 -0.11 4.96
CA PHE A 26 -7.85 -1.24 5.30
C PHE A 26 -7.04 -0.97 6.58
N PHE A 27 -6.65 0.26 6.85
CA PHE A 27 -6.04 0.69 8.10
C PHE A 27 -6.94 0.34 9.31
N ILE A 28 -8.23 0.68 9.22
CA ILE A 28 -9.19 0.40 10.29
C ILE A 28 -9.37 -1.11 10.47
N THR A 29 -9.59 -1.87 9.39
CA THR A 29 -9.78 -3.32 9.47
C THR A 29 -8.54 -4.04 10.00
N ASP A 30 -7.35 -3.59 9.65
CA ASP A 30 -6.11 -4.21 10.11
C ASP A 30 -5.84 -3.93 11.60
N ILE A 31 -6.14 -2.73 12.10
CA ILE A 31 -5.99 -2.43 13.55
C ILE A 31 -6.94 -3.27 14.40
N PHE A 32 -8.20 -3.40 13.97
CA PHE A 32 -9.21 -4.07 14.80
C PHE A 32 -9.23 -5.59 14.64
N TYR A 33 -8.97 -6.09 13.43
CA TYR A 33 -9.17 -7.50 13.09
C TYR A 33 -7.89 -8.21 12.63
N LEU A 34 -6.78 -7.49 12.38
CA LEU A 34 -5.54 -8.01 11.78
C LEU A 34 -5.83 -8.78 10.47
N TYR A 35 -6.79 -8.28 9.71
CA TYR A 35 -7.30 -8.94 8.51
C TYR A 35 -7.65 -7.94 7.42
N VAL A 36 -7.22 -8.25 6.19
CA VAL A 36 -7.56 -7.51 4.98
C VAL A 36 -8.59 -8.31 4.16
N PRO A 37 -9.84 -7.83 4.02
CA PRO A 37 -10.89 -8.57 3.33
C PRO A 37 -10.63 -8.65 1.82
N ASN A 38 -10.55 -9.89 1.30
CA ASN A 38 -10.28 -10.13 -0.12
C ASN A 38 -11.36 -9.54 -1.05
N SER A 39 -12.62 -9.54 -0.64
CA SER A 39 -13.71 -8.95 -1.43
C SER A 39 -13.49 -7.47 -1.69
N ILE A 40 -13.03 -6.73 -0.68
CA ILE A 40 -12.76 -5.29 -0.80
C ILE A 40 -11.49 -5.03 -1.61
N LEU A 41 -10.49 -5.93 -1.53
CA LEU A 41 -9.30 -5.87 -2.39
C LEU A 41 -9.66 -6.01 -3.88
N ILE A 42 -10.60 -6.89 -4.22
CA ILE A 42 -11.09 -7.05 -5.60
C ILE A 42 -11.80 -5.78 -6.05
N VAL A 43 -12.69 -5.23 -5.22
CA VAL A 43 -13.37 -3.95 -5.52
C VAL A 43 -12.35 -2.82 -5.71
N PHE A 44 -11.36 -2.73 -4.83
CA PHE A 44 -10.28 -1.75 -4.94
C PHE A 44 -9.53 -1.86 -6.27
N PHE A 45 -9.13 -3.07 -6.66
CA PHE A 45 -8.48 -3.31 -7.94
C PHE A 45 -9.37 -2.91 -9.12
N CYS A 46 -10.65 -3.34 -9.13
CA CYS A 46 -11.58 -3.03 -10.21
C CYS A 46 -11.82 -1.51 -10.35
N VAL A 47 -11.95 -0.78 -9.24
CA VAL A 47 -12.12 0.69 -9.27
C VAL A 47 -10.90 1.36 -9.88
N LEU A 48 -9.68 0.99 -9.45
CA LEU A 48 -8.46 1.57 -10.01
C LEU A 48 -8.28 1.21 -11.49
N ALA A 49 -8.60 -0.02 -11.88
CA ALA A 49 -8.56 -0.45 -13.29
C ALA A 49 -9.53 0.34 -14.16
N THR A 50 -10.75 0.59 -13.67
CA THR A 50 -11.74 1.41 -14.39
C THR A 50 -11.21 2.84 -14.61
N ILE A 51 -10.60 3.44 -13.60
CA ILE A 51 -10.01 4.77 -13.72
C ILE A 51 -8.87 4.77 -14.73
N ALA A 52 -7.98 3.78 -14.68
CA ALA A 52 -6.87 3.67 -15.61
C ALA A 52 -7.36 3.56 -17.07
N ILE A 53 -8.42 2.82 -17.32
CA ILE A 53 -9.05 2.69 -18.64
C ILE A 53 -9.67 4.02 -19.09
N LEU A 54 -10.44 4.68 -18.23
CA LEU A 54 -11.11 5.96 -18.54
C LEU A 54 -10.12 7.07 -18.90
N TYR A 55 -8.92 7.05 -18.32
CA TYR A 55 -7.87 8.04 -18.60
C TYR A 55 -6.84 7.55 -19.62
N ASN A 56 -7.15 6.48 -20.39
CA ASN A 56 -6.31 5.94 -21.47
C ASN A 56 -4.88 5.61 -21.01
N GLN A 57 -4.72 5.08 -19.80
CA GLN A 57 -3.41 4.60 -19.37
C GLN A 57 -2.98 3.42 -20.23
N THR A 58 -1.70 3.36 -20.57
CA THR A 58 -1.19 2.26 -21.41
C THR A 58 -1.28 0.93 -20.66
N LEU A 59 -1.96 -0.05 -21.26
CA LEU A 59 -2.07 -1.39 -20.67
C LEU A 59 -0.69 -2.03 -20.48
N MET A 60 0.26 -1.71 -21.36
CA MET A 60 1.63 -2.22 -21.26
C MET A 60 2.33 -1.75 -19.98
N ASP A 61 2.17 -0.49 -19.58
CA ASP A 61 2.77 0.04 -18.35
C ASP A 61 2.14 -0.62 -17.12
N LEU A 62 0.82 -0.85 -17.13
CA LEU A 62 0.13 -1.55 -16.04
C LEU A 62 0.57 -3.01 -15.92
N ILE A 63 0.70 -3.72 -17.03
CA ILE A 63 1.17 -5.13 -17.06
C ILE A 63 2.62 -5.19 -16.60
N TYR A 64 3.47 -4.29 -17.08
CA TYR A 64 4.88 -4.26 -16.73
C TYR A 64 5.09 -3.94 -15.23
N SER A 65 4.47 -2.88 -14.73
CA SER A 65 4.56 -2.51 -13.31
C SER A 65 3.92 -3.57 -12.40
N GLY A 66 2.77 -4.12 -12.79
CA GLY A 66 2.10 -5.19 -12.05
C GLY A 66 2.89 -6.49 -12.03
N GLY A 67 3.46 -6.89 -13.17
CA GLY A 67 4.28 -8.10 -13.28
C GLY A 67 5.55 -8.04 -12.43
N ILE A 68 6.30 -6.93 -12.53
CA ILE A 68 7.50 -6.72 -11.71
C ILE A 68 7.13 -6.68 -10.23
N SER A 69 6.06 -5.97 -9.86
CA SER A 69 5.60 -5.86 -8.48
C SER A 69 5.20 -7.20 -7.90
N CYS A 70 4.44 -7.98 -8.67
CA CYS A 70 4.00 -9.30 -8.27
C CYS A 70 5.20 -10.20 -7.99
N LEU A 71 6.16 -10.26 -8.93
CA LEU A 71 7.37 -11.06 -8.77
C LEU A 71 8.19 -10.61 -7.56
N PHE A 72 8.43 -9.31 -7.42
CA PHE A 72 9.21 -8.76 -6.31
C PHE A 72 8.58 -9.04 -4.94
N TYR A 73 7.30 -8.70 -4.76
CA TYR A 73 6.64 -8.86 -3.46
C TYR A 73 6.35 -10.33 -3.11
N LEU A 74 6.09 -11.19 -4.10
CA LEU A 74 5.96 -12.62 -3.86
C LEU A 74 7.29 -13.26 -3.45
N LEU A 75 8.40 -12.91 -4.11
CA LEU A 75 9.73 -13.36 -3.68
C LEU A 75 10.03 -12.88 -2.26
N PHE A 76 9.76 -11.61 -1.96
CA PHE A 76 9.94 -11.06 -0.62
C PHE A 76 9.08 -11.82 0.42
N PHE A 77 7.82 -12.12 0.09
CA PHE A 77 6.95 -12.90 0.96
C PHE A 77 7.48 -14.32 1.21
N ILE A 78 8.01 -15.00 0.19
CA ILE A 78 8.57 -16.36 0.34
C ILE A 78 9.76 -16.34 1.31
N ILE A 79 10.61 -15.33 1.22
CA ILE A 79 11.80 -15.19 2.07
C ILE A 79 11.39 -14.82 3.51
N PHE A 80 10.45 -13.92 3.69
CA PHE A 80 10.03 -13.35 4.98
C PHE A 80 8.63 -13.80 5.44
N ARG A 81 8.23 -15.02 5.10
CA ARG A 81 6.88 -15.59 5.29
C ARG A 81 6.28 -15.42 6.69
N LYS A 82 7.12 -15.32 7.73
CA LYS A 82 6.65 -15.17 9.12
C LYS A 82 6.42 -13.73 9.56
N GLY A 83 6.81 -12.74 8.75
CA GLY A 83 6.83 -11.33 9.16
C GLY A 83 5.73 -10.47 8.53
N ILE A 84 5.24 -10.81 7.34
CA ILE A 84 4.29 -9.99 6.58
C ILE A 84 3.09 -10.82 6.18
N GLY A 85 1.90 -10.25 6.31
CA GLY A 85 0.64 -10.86 5.92
C GLY A 85 0.44 -10.94 4.40
N LEU A 86 -0.23 -11.98 3.90
CA LEU A 86 -0.60 -12.06 2.48
C LEU A 86 -1.51 -10.90 2.04
N GLY A 87 -2.33 -10.37 2.95
CA GLY A 87 -3.17 -9.21 2.69
C GLY A 87 -2.36 -7.97 2.35
N ASP A 88 -1.30 -7.71 3.10
CA ASP A 88 -0.41 -6.56 2.92
C ASP A 88 0.31 -6.61 1.57
N ILE A 89 0.77 -7.81 1.20
CA ILE A 89 1.41 -8.05 -0.11
C ILE A 89 0.45 -7.74 -1.26
N LYS A 90 -0.81 -8.15 -1.16
CA LYS A 90 -1.83 -7.86 -2.18
C LYS A 90 -2.07 -6.36 -2.32
N ILE A 91 -2.17 -5.63 -1.19
CA ILE A 91 -2.29 -4.16 -1.21
C ILE A 91 -1.08 -3.54 -1.94
N LEU A 92 0.14 -3.96 -1.61
CA LEU A 92 1.35 -3.43 -2.22
C LEU A 92 1.45 -3.72 -3.72
N ILE A 93 1.03 -4.91 -4.16
CA ILE A 93 0.96 -5.25 -5.59
C ILE A 93 -0.01 -4.31 -6.30
N ILE A 94 -1.22 -4.11 -5.76
CA ILE A 94 -2.21 -3.20 -6.34
C ILE A 94 -1.68 -1.78 -6.41
N LEU A 95 -1.14 -1.25 -5.32
CA LEU A 95 -0.55 0.11 -5.29
C LEU A 95 0.53 0.27 -6.35
N SER A 96 1.47 -0.68 -6.44
CA SER A 96 2.58 -0.63 -7.39
C SER A 96 2.14 -0.79 -8.84
N THR A 97 1.05 -1.51 -9.09
CA THR A 97 0.48 -1.64 -10.44
C THR A 97 -0.01 -0.30 -10.96
N PHE A 98 -0.75 0.46 -10.16
CA PHE A 98 -1.41 1.69 -10.60
C PHE A 98 -0.59 2.97 -10.36
N LEU A 99 0.29 2.99 -9.36
CA LEU A 99 1.21 4.11 -9.10
C LEU A 99 2.56 3.96 -9.83
N GLY A 100 2.82 2.77 -10.38
CA GLY A 100 4.11 2.38 -10.92
C GLY A 100 5.01 1.72 -9.86
N PHE A 101 5.83 0.76 -10.30
CA PHE A 101 6.69 -0.05 -9.42
C PHE A 101 7.59 0.80 -8.52
N LYS A 102 8.18 1.87 -9.05
CA LYS A 102 9.10 2.75 -8.31
C LYS A 102 8.44 3.38 -7.08
N ILE A 103 7.21 3.91 -7.24
CA ILE A 103 6.46 4.54 -6.14
C ILE A 103 6.05 3.49 -5.11
N GLY A 104 5.51 2.35 -5.57
CA GLY A 104 5.15 1.24 -4.69
C GLY A 104 6.33 0.70 -3.88
N TYR A 105 7.52 0.62 -4.50
CA TYR A 105 8.76 0.23 -3.81
C TYR A 105 9.12 1.23 -2.69
N TYR A 106 9.03 2.54 -2.93
CA TYR A 106 9.30 3.54 -1.89
C TYR A 106 8.29 3.46 -0.74
N ILE A 107 6.99 3.26 -1.04
CA ILE A 107 5.96 3.05 -0.03
C ILE A 107 6.30 1.84 0.85
N PHE A 108 6.64 0.73 0.23
CA PHE A 108 7.00 -0.50 0.92
C PHE A 108 8.24 -0.33 1.82
N PHE A 109 9.31 0.24 1.27
CA PHE A 109 10.56 0.45 2.00
C PHE A 109 10.35 1.36 3.22
N LEU A 110 9.63 2.47 3.03
CA LEU A 110 9.33 3.39 4.12
C LEU A 110 8.41 2.73 5.18
N ALA A 111 7.42 1.92 4.75
CA ALA A 111 6.55 1.19 5.66
C ALA A 111 7.34 0.20 6.54
N ILE A 112 8.32 -0.51 5.97
CA ILE A 112 9.19 -1.40 6.73
C ILE A 112 10.02 -0.60 7.75
N ILE A 113 10.65 0.49 7.34
CA ILE A 113 11.47 1.32 8.26
C ILE A 113 10.62 1.81 9.42
N MET A 114 9.47 2.42 9.15
CA MET A 114 8.57 2.92 10.20
C MET A 114 8.06 1.81 11.10
N GLY A 115 7.62 0.69 10.51
CA GLY A 115 7.14 -0.47 11.26
C GLY A 115 8.22 -1.08 12.16
N THR A 116 9.46 -1.21 11.68
CA THR A 116 10.57 -1.74 12.47
C THR A 116 10.95 -0.80 13.61
N ILE A 117 11.02 0.51 13.40
CA ILE A 117 11.31 1.49 14.45
C ILE A 117 10.25 1.43 15.55
N ILE A 118 8.97 1.45 15.18
CA ILE A 118 7.87 1.41 16.14
C ILE A 118 7.82 0.08 16.89
N LEU A 119 8.05 -1.03 16.20
CA LEU A 119 8.09 -2.35 16.84
C LEU A 119 9.26 -2.48 17.82
N LEU A 120 10.45 -2.01 17.42
CA LEU A 120 11.64 -2.04 18.29
C LEU A 120 11.43 -1.19 19.55
N THR A 121 10.89 0.03 19.41
CA THR A 121 10.60 0.90 20.55
C THR A 121 9.54 0.28 21.48
N ALA A 122 8.50 -0.33 20.93
CA ALA A 122 7.48 -1.03 21.70
C ALA A 122 8.02 -2.26 22.46
N LEU A 123 8.96 -3.00 21.86
CA LEU A 123 9.65 -4.13 22.50
C LEU A 123 10.58 -3.64 23.62
N MET A 124 11.35 -2.58 23.40
CA MET A 124 12.22 -1.99 24.43
C MET A 124 11.42 -1.50 25.65
N LEU A 125 10.25 -0.93 25.42
CA LEU A 125 9.33 -0.49 26.47
C LEU A 125 8.53 -1.64 27.10
N LYS A 126 8.79 -2.90 26.72
CA LYS A 126 8.08 -4.12 27.17
C LYS A 126 6.55 -4.05 26.99
N LYS A 127 6.05 -3.20 26.09
CA LYS A 127 4.61 -3.04 25.82
C LYS A 127 4.05 -4.14 24.92
N VAL A 128 4.90 -4.84 24.17
CA VAL A 128 4.50 -5.91 23.23
C VAL A 128 5.36 -7.15 23.46
N LYS A 129 4.72 -8.32 23.44
CA LYS A 129 5.45 -9.63 23.49
C LYS A 129 5.98 -9.93 22.09
N LYS A 130 7.17 -10.59 21.99
CA LYS A 130 7.83 -10.97 20.73
C LYS A 130 6.95 -11.73 19.72
N ASN A 131 5.92 -12.44 20.18
CA ASN A 131 5.06 -13.28 19.34
C ASN A 131 3.71 -12.63 19.00
N LYS A 132 3.49 -11.35 19.34
CA LYS A 132 2.23 -10.68 19.02
C LYS A 132 2.26 -10.19 17.57
N GLN A 133 1.25 -10.54 16.79
CA GLN A 133 1.04 -9.97 15.46
C GLN A 133 0.77 -8.46 15.58
N VAL A 134 1.42 -7.68 14.72
CA VAL A 134 1.30 -6.23 14.68
C VAL A 134 0.70 -5.84 13.33
N PRO A 135 -0.31 -4.96 13.29
CA PRO A 135 -0.89 -4.51 12.04
C PRO A 135 0.17 -3.79 11.19
N PHE A 136 0.26 -4.14 9.90
CA PHE A 136 1.24 -3.57 8.97
C PHE A 136 0.65 -2.53 8.02
N VAL A 137 -0.65 -2.64 7.69
CA VAL A 137 -1.35 -1.67 6.83
C VAL A 137 -1.27 -0.22 7.33
N PRO A 138 -1.29 0.07 8.65
CA PRO A 138 -1.07 1.41 9.16
C PRO A 138 0.23 2.07 8.68
N TYR A 139 1.30 1.29 8.58
CA TYR A 139 2.58 1.81 8.09
C TYR A 139 2.58 2.03 6.59
N ILE A 140 1.89 1.16 5.82
CA ILE A 140 1.66 1.37 4.37
C ILE A 140 0.89 2.67 4.15
N PHE A 141 -0.17 2.91 4.91
CA PHE A 141 -1.00 4.11 4.80
C PHE A 141 -0.22 5.40 5.08
N VAL A 142 0.53 5.44 6.19
CA VAL A 142 1.35 6.61 6.54
C VAL A 142 2.45 6.83 5.50
N SER A 143 3.10 5.76 5.02
CA SER A 143 4.13 5.84 3.98
C SER A 143 3.56 6.36 2.66
N PHE A 144 2.37 5.92 2.27
CA PHE A 144 1.67 6.45 1.10
C PHE A 144 1.40 7.96 1.23
N LEU A 145 0.90 8.42 2.40
CA LEU A 145 0.68 9.84 2.65
C LEU A 145 1.97 10.67 2.53
N LEU A 146 3.05 10.21 3.16
CA LEU A 146 4.34 10.91 3.11
C LEU A 146 4.88 11.00 1.68
N ILE A 147 4.83 9.91 0.92
CA ILE A 147 5.31 9.89 -0.46
C ILE A 147 4.43 10.75 -1.36
N SER A 148 3.11 10.74 -1.17
CA SER A 148 2.19 11.60 -1.93
C SER A 148 2.46 13.10 -1.73
N ILE A 149 2.99 13.49 -0.57
CA ILE A 149 3.37 14.88 -0.28
C ILE A 149 4.75 15.22 -0.86
N LEU A 150 5.69 14.27 -0.84
CA LEU A 150 7.07 14.47 -1.30
C LEU A 150 7.22 14.44 -2.83
N MET A 151 6.30 13.81 -3.54
CA MET A 151 6.34 13.72 -5.01
C MET A 151 5.70 14.96 -5.67
N LYS A 152 6.16 16.15 -5.29
CA LYS A 152 5.85 17.42 -5.93
C LYS A 152 6.55 17.57 -7.26
#